data_b76dec3ffc4e25a9fd678c371a62face
#
_entry.id   b76dec3ffc4e25a9fd678c371a62face
#
_cell.length_a   1.000
_cell.length_b   1.000
_cell.length_c   1.000
_cell.angle_alpha   90.00
_cell.angle_beta   90.00
_cell.angle_gamma   90.00
#
_symmetry.space_group_name_H-M   'P 1'
#
loop_
_entity.id
_entity.type
_entity.pdbx_description
1 polymer ?
#
loop_
_entity_poly.entity_id
_entity_poly.type
_entity_poly.pdbx_seq_one_letter_code
_entity_poly.pdbx_strand_id
1 'polypeptide(L)'
;MKKLILSTLVSASLAATAAAPVLAQTAGAESAGPQARHSAQRHHEQRAARLPSERVEARLAYLKTTLKITDAQQSQWDAFADTLRKQARAGDERMKARQAQMAEGRKGTPPTAIERMERAQTRLAASSTRLNETLAAAKPLYAALSPEQQKVADELLAPRGHRGPGRHGGHGRA
;
A
#
# COMPACT_ATOMS: atom_id res chain seq x y z
N MET A 1 48.64 -11.60 -26.93
CA MET A 1 49.37 -10.50 -27.54
C MET A 1 48.80 -9.21 -26.98
N LYS A 2 49.53 -8.62 -26.03
CA LYS A 2 50.21 -7.32 -26.12
C LYS A 2 49.25 -6.17 -26.43
N LYS A 3 49.06 -5.06 -25.69
CA LYS A 3 50.06 -4.23 -24.97
C LYS A 3 49.35 -3.32 -23.96
N LEU A 4 49.97 -3.12 -22.85
CA LEU A 4 49.92 -2.03 -21.89
C LEU A 4 50.22 -0.66 -22.56
N ILE A 5 49.57 0.43 -22.08
CA ILE A 5 50.24 1.73 -21.97
C ILE A 5 49.79 2.41 -20.70
N LEU A 6 50.73 2.58 -19.80
CA LEU A 6 50.77 3.50 -18.67
C LEU A 6 50.93 4.95 -19.17
N SER A 7 50.31 5.92 -18.52
CA SER A 7 50.87 7.29 -18.46
C SER A 7 50.40 7.96 -17.17
N THR A 8 51.36 8.12 -16.32
CA THR A 8 51.47 9.00 -15.14
C THR A 8 51.58 10.46 -15.55
N LEU A 9 50.89 11.38 -14.86
CA LEU A 9 51.40 12.74 -14.64
C LEU A 9 50.97 13.26 -13.27
N VAL A 10 51.93 13.43 -12.43
CA VAL A 10 51.98 14.12 -11.15
C VAL A 10 52.01 15.62 -11.42
N SER A 11 51.23 16.41 -10.71
CA SER A 11 51.52 17.81 -10.47
C SER A 11 51.02 18.22 -9.09
N ALA A 12 51.94 18.53 -8.23
CA ALA A 12 51.82 19.12 -6.91
C ALA A 12 51.68 20.64 -7.03
N SER A 13 50.86 21.25 -6.20
CA SER A 13 50.96 22.68 -5.77
C SER A 13 50.09 22.87 -4.52
N LEU A 14 50.65 22.96 -3.47
CA LEU A 14 50.98 23.95 -2.41
C LEU A 14 49.85 24.84 -1.94
N ALA A 15 49.46 24.59 -0.68
CA ALA A 15 49.06 25.44 0.45
C ALA A 15 48.37 26.79 0.22
N ALA A 16 47.20 26.92 0.87
CA ALA A 16 46.83 28.12 1.61
C ALA A 16 45.87 27.74 2.72
N THR A 17 46.31 27.87 3.96
CA THR A 17 45.51 27.79 5.19
C THR A 17 44.66 29.04 5.32
N ALA A 18 43.35 28.88 5.26
CA ALA A 18 42.41 29.89 5.74
C ALA A 18 41.52 29.24 6.76
N ALA A 19 41.67 29.65 8.02
CA ALA A 19 40.78 29.30 9.12
C ALA A 19 39.41 29.95 8.88
N ALA A 20 38.37 29.14 8.71
CA ALA A 20 36.98 29.55 8.74
C ALA A 20 36.28 28.94 9.97
N PRO A 21 35.44 29.69 10.68
CA PRO A 21 34.80 29.22 11.89
C PRO A 21 33.82 28.07 11.58
N VAL A 22 33.90 27.03 12.39
CA VAL A 22 32.93 25.93 12.44
C VAL A 22 31.62 26.50 12.92
N LEU A 23 30.77 26.90 11.99
CA LEU A 23 29.33 27.01 12.26
C LEU A 23 28.79 25.58 12.27
N ALA A 24 28.40 25.12 13.45
CA ALA A 24 27.64 23.90 13.63
C ALA A 24 26.36 24.03 12.79
N GLN A 25 26.34 23.42 11.61
CA GLN A 25 25.11 23.17 10.88
C GLN A 25 24.39 22.04 11.65
N THR A 26 23.53 22.44 12.58
CA THR A 26 22.42 21.59 12.98
C THR A 26 21.69 21.20 11.69
N ALA A 27 21.77 19.92 11.33
CA ALA A 27 20.97 19.34 10.27
C ALA A 27 19.50 19.56 10.64
N GLY A 28 18.95 20.67 10.19
CA GLY A 28 17.53 20.92 10.20
C GLY A 28 16.88 19.86 9.34
N ALA A 29 15.98 19.10 9.93
CA ALA A 29 15.01 18.33 9.17
C ALA A 29 14.32 19.30 8.21
N GLU A 30 14.74 19.31 6.95
CA GLU A 30 14.12 20.07 5.89
C GLU A 30 12.66 19.59 5.80
N SER A 31 11.79 20.37 6.40
CA SER A 31 10.36 20.21 6.25
C SER A 31 10.08 20.31 4.76
N ALA A 32 9.62 19.22 4.16
CA ALA A 32 9.19 19.17 2.77
C ALA A 32 8.33 20.39 2.48
N GLY A 33 8.79 21.24 1.54
CA GLY A 33 8.15 22.51 1.23
C GLY A 33 6.68 22.35 0.84
N PRO A 34 5.89 23.41 0.84
CA PRO A 34 4.46 23.36 0.52
C PRO A 34 4.15 22.62 -0.80
N GLN A 35 5.02 22.73 -1.79
CA GLN A 35 4.87 22.05 -3.08
C GLN A 35 5.02 20.52 -2.98
N ALA A 36 5.93 20.01 -2.14
CA ALA A 36 6.08 18.57 -1.93
C ALA A 36 4.87 17.99 -1.18
N ARG A 37 4.28 18.74 -0.26
CA ARG A 37 3.04 18.35 0.43
C ARG A 37 1.85 18.34 -0.52
N HIS A 38 1.72 19.34 -1.38
CA HIS A 38 0.65 19.38 -2.39
C HIS A 38 0.78 18.31 -3.47
N SER A 39 2.00 17.92 -3.87
CA SER A 39 2.19 16.82 -4.81
C SER A 39 1.89 15.47 -4.16
N ALA A 40 2.33 15.23 -2.93
CA ALA A 40 2.02 14.02 -2.17
C ALA A 40 0.50 13.90 -1.92
N GLN A 41 -0.17 14.99 -1.62
CA GLN A 41 -1.62 15.03 -1.40
C GLN A 41 -2.38 14.74 -2.70
N ARG A 42 -2.00 15.34 -3.83
CA ARG A 42 -2.59 15.04 -5.15
C ARG A 42 -2.39 13.58 -5.55
N HIS A 43 -1.21 13.00 -5.32
CA HIS A 43 -0.98 11.57 -5.55
C HIS A 43 -1.80 10.68 -4.62
N HIS A 44 -2.02 11.09 -3.38
CA HIS A 44 -2.89 10.37 -2.45
C HIS A 44 -4.36 10.45 -2.89
N GLU A 45 -4.83 11.61 -3.31
CA GLU A 45 -6.18 11.83 -3.82
C GLU A 45 -6.42 11.07 -5.13
N GLN A 46 -5.46 11.07 -6.06
CA GLN A 46 -5.53 10.27 -7.29
C GLN A 46 -5.53 8.77 -7.01
N ARG A 47 -4.76 8.30 -6.02
CA ARG A 47 -4.80 6.90 -5.57
C ARG A 47 -6.12 6.54 -4.88
N ALA A 48 -6.69 7.47 -4.12
CA ALA A 48 -7.98 7.29 -3.47
C ALA A 48 -9.15 7.33 -4.47
N ALA A 49 -9.00 8.03 -5.58
CA ALA A 49 -10.02 8.14 -6.63
C ALA A 49 -10.12 6.91 -7.54
N ARG A 50 -9.09 6.03 -7.57
CA ARG A 50 -9.14 4.81 -8.37
C ARG A 50 -10.12 3.82 -7.80
N LEU A 51 -10.94 3.26 -8.67
CA LEU A 51 -11.90 2.22 -8.32
C LEU A 51 -11.18 0.96 -7.77
N PRO A 52 -11.79 0.23 -6.83
CA PRO A 52 -11.29 -1.07 -6.39
C PRO A 52 -10.93 -2.04 -7.53
N SER A 53 -11.74 -2.08 -8.61
CA SER A 53 -11.48 -2.90 -9.78
C SER A 53 -10.19 -2.54 -10.53
N GLU A 54 -9.84 -1.26 -10.62
CA GLU A 54 -8.58 -0.83 -11.24
C GLU A 54 -7.36 -1.21 -10.41
N ARG A 55 -7.51 -1.16 -9.08
CA ARG A 55 -6.42 -1.52 -8.15
C ARG A 55 -6.18 -3.02 -8.06
N VAL A 56 -7.22 -3.84 -8.24
CA VAL A 56 -7.09 -5.30 -8.12
C VAL A 56 -6.24 -5.87 -9.24
N GLU A 57 -6.36 -5.40 -10.48
CA GLU A 57 -5.56 -5.92 -11.59
C GLU A 57 -4.06 -5.66 -11.39
N ALA A 58 -3.68 -4.45 -10.99
CA ALA A 58 -2.29 -4.14 -10.68
C ALA A 58 -1.76 -5.01 -9.52
N ARG A 59 -2.59 -5.26 -8.50
CA ARG A 59 -2.23 -6.14 -7.38
C ARG A 59 -2.08 -7.59 -7.83
N LEU A 60 -2.98 -8.10 -8.66
CA LEU A 60 -2.92 -9.47 -9.18
C LEU A 60 -1.68 -9.67 -10.06
N ALA A 61 -1.38 -8.73 -10.96
CA ALA A 61 -0.17 -8.78 -11.77
C ALA A 61 1.09 -8.82 -10.90
N TYR A 62 1.17 -7.96 -9.89
CA TYR A 62 2.28 -7.95 -8.93
C TYR A 62 2.40 -9.27 -8.17
N LEU A 63 1.30 -9.80 -7.62
CA LEU A 63 1.29 -11.05 -6.87
C LEU A 63 1.71 -12.23 -7.74
N LYS A 64 1.17 -12.34 -8.97
CA LYS A 64 1.49 -13.44 -9.91
C LYS A 64 2.98 -13.46 -10.23
N THR A 65 3.55 -12.30 -10.53
CA THR A 65 4.98 -12.15 -10.85
C THR A 65 5.87 -12.45 -9.65
N THR A 66 5.52 -11.93 -8.47
CA THR A 66 6.34 -12.08 -7.26
C THR A 66 6.30 -13.51 -6.72
N LEU A 67 5.15 -14.16 -6.78
CA LEU A 67 4.97 -15.56 -6.41
C LEU A 67 5.53 -16.52 -7.48
N LYS A 68 5.85 -16.04 -8.68
CA LYS A 68 6.33 -16.88 -9.80
C LYS A 68 5.39 -18.05 -10.07
N ILE A 69 4.09 -17.75 -10.19
CA ILE A 69 3.06 -18.78 -10.42
C ILE A 69 3.39 -19.57 -11.67
N THR A 70 3.49 -20.91 -11.52
CA THR A 70 3.76 -21.86 -12.58
C THR A 70 2.48 -22.27 -13.33
N ASP A 71 2.63 -22.89 -14.49
CA ASP A 71 1.48 -23.41 -15.27
C ASP A 71 0.67 -24.46 -14.49
N ALA A 72 1.34 -25.28 -13.69
CA ALA A 72 0.67 -26.27 -12.82
C ALA A 72 -0.20 -25.61 -11.72
N GLN A 73 0.11 -24.37 -11.33
CA GLN A 73 -0.60 -23.60 -10.30
C GLN A 73 -1.66 -22.65 -10.90
N GLN A 74 -1.72 -22.56 -12.25
CA GLN A 74 -2.53 -21.56 -12.94
C GLN A 74 -4.02 -21.66 -12.59
N SER A 75 -4.57 -22.87 -12.51
CA SER A 75 -5.99 -23.08 -12.19
C SER A 75 -6.37 -22.53 -10.80
N GLN A 76 -5.56 -22.80 -9.78
CA GLN A 76 -5.77 -22.31 -8.42
C GLN A 76 -5.57 -20.80 -8.34
N TRP A 77 -4.59 -20.27 -9.10
CA TRP A 77 -4.37 -18.85 -9.24
C TRP A 77 -5.58 -18.15 -9.84
N ASP A 78 -6.14 -18.69 -10.92
CA ASP A 78 -7.27 -18.06 -11.62
C ASP A 78 -8.51 -18.03 -10.72
N ALA A 79 -8.81 -19.10 -9.99
CA ALA A 79 -9.90 -19.13 -9.02
C ALA A 79 -9.74 -18.07 -7.91
N PHE A 80 -8.52 -17.89 -7.42
CA PHE A 80 -8.20 -16.85 -6.44
C PHE A 80 -8.33 -15.45 -7.05
N ALA A 81 -7.78 -15.23 -8.24
CA ALA A 81 -7.82 -13.95 -8.93
C ALA A 81 -9.27 -13.53 -9.25
N ASP A 82 -10.10 -14.44 -9.72
CA ASP A 82 -11.49 -14.18 -10.03
C ASP A 82 -12.32 -13.84 -8.79
N THR A 83 -12.03 -14.47 -7.66
CA THR A 83 -12.65 -14.10 -6.39
C THR A 83 -12.32 -12.66 -6.01
N LEU A 84 -11.05 -12.24 -6.14
CA LEU A 84 -10.65 -10.86 -5.85
C LEU A 84 -11.26 -9.86 -6.84
N ARG A 85 -11.34 -10.19 -8.12
CA ARG A 85 -12.02 -9.38 -9.15
C ARG A 85 -13.49 -9.18 -8.84
N LYS A 86 -14.21 -10.27 -8.53
CA LYS A 86 -15.62 -10.22 -8.12
C LYS A 86 -15.82 -9.29 -6.93
N GLN A 87 -14.99 -9.42 -5.91
CA GLN A 87 -15.05 -8.58 -4.71
C GLN A 87 -14.74 -7.10 -5.00
N ALA A 88 -13.80 -6.85 -5.90
CA ALA A 88 -13.46 -5.50 -6.31
C ALA A 88 -14.62 -4.82 -7.06
N ARG A 89 -15.25 -5.50 -8.01
CA ARG A 89 -16.47 -5.01 -8.71
C ARG A 89 -17.60 -4.72 -7.72
N ALA A 90 -17.87 -5.63 -6.80
CA ALA A 90 -18.84 -5.38 -5.73
C ALA A 90 -18.44 -4.22 -4.82
N GLY A 91 -17.12 -3.94 -4.70
CA GLY A 91 -16.58 -2.77 -4.04
C GLY A 91 -16.90 -1.47 -4.75
N ASP A 92 -16.80 -1.45 -6.07
CA ASP A 92 -17.14 -0.30 -6.91
C ASP A 92 -18.63 0.05 -6.76
N GLU A 93 -19.50 -0.94 -6.82
CA GLU A 93 -20.93 -0.72 -6.66
C GLU A 93 -21.28 -0.18 -5.27
N ARG A 94 -20.66 -0.72 -4.22
CA ARG A 94 -20.82 -0.17 -2.85
C ARG A 94 -20.32 1.27 -2.74
N MET A 95 -19.26 1.60 -3.44
CA MET A 95 -18.70 2.97 -3.42
C MET A 95 -19.65 3.94 -4.13
N LYS A 96 -20.20 3.56 -5.29
CA LYS A 96 -21.21 4.33 -6.02
C LYS A 96 -22.47 4.52 -5.18
N ALA A 97 -23.01 3.45 -4.59
CA ALA A 97 -24.18 3.50 -3.72
C ALA A 97 -23.96 4.43 -2.51
N ARG A 98 -22.78 4.36 -1.90
CA ARG A 98 -22.42 5.25 -0.79
C ARG A 98 -22.32 6.72 -1.20
N GLN A 99 -21.78 7.00 -2.39
CA GLN A 99 -21.72 8.36 -2.92
C GLN A 99 -23.13 8.92 -3.17
N ALA A 100 -24.02 8.12 -3.77
CA ALA A 100 -25.43 8.48 -3.98
C ALA A 100 -26.13 8.78 -2.63
N GLN A 101 -26.02 7.88 -1.65
CA GLN A 101 -26.57 8.08 -0.31
C GLN A 101 -26.02 9.33 0.39
N MET A 102 -24.73 9.65 0.22
CA MET A 102 -24.16 10.88 0.78
C MET A 102 -24.70 12.13 0.10
N ALA A 103 -24.97 12.07 -1.20
CA ALA A 103 -25.57 13.18 -1.93
C ALA A 103 -27.01 13.44 -1.47
N GLU A 104 -27.78 12.38 -1.22
CA GLU A 104 -29.15 12.45 -0.68
C GLU A 104 -29.16 12.80 0.81
N GLY A 105 -28.30 12.18 1.61
CA GLY A 105 -28.25 12.34 3.07
C GLY A 105 -27.81 13.71 3.55
N ARG A 106 -27.21 14.55 2.67
CA ARG A 106 -26.98 15.97 2.96
C ARG A 106 -28.27 16.78 3.12
N LYS A 107 -29.41 16.20 2.69
CA LYS A 107 -30.76 16.82 2.76
C LYS A 107 -31.65 16.22 3.84
N GLY A 108 -31.17 15.18 4.57
CA GLY A 108 -31.97 14.41 5.51
C GLY A 108 -31.54 14.54 6.97
N THR A 109 -32.35 13.97 7.87
CA THR A 109 -32.04 13.88 9.30
C THR A 109 -30.84 12.95 9.53
N PRO A 110 -29.88 13.30 10.39
CA PRO A 110 -28.76 12.42 10.74
C PRO A 110 -29.26 11.08 11.32
N PRO A 111 -28.62 9.95 10.98
CA PRO A 111 -29.03 8.65 11.49
C PRO A 111 -28.88 8.57 13.02
N THR A 112 -29.83 7.89 13.65
CA THR A 112 -29.82 7.64 15.10
C THR A 112 -28.62 6.77 15.51
N ALA A 113 -28.35 6.67 16.81
CA ALA A 113 -27.30 5.79 17.32
C ALA A 113 -27.58 4.32 16.98
N ILE A 114 -28.83 3.88 17.08
CA ILE A 114 -29.25 2.51 16.78
C ILE A 114 -29.02 2.20 15.31
N GLU A 115 -29.51 3.04 14.39
CA GLU A 115 -29.28 2.85 12.95
C GLU A 115 -27.79 2.82 12.58
N ARG A 116 -26.94 3.60 13.26
CA ARG A 116 -25.50 3.53 13.06
C ARG A 116 -24.90 2.19 13.48
N MET A 117 -25.38 1.61 14.60
CA MET A 117 -24.97 0.30 15.08
C MET A 117 -25.41 -0.82 14.15
N GLU A 118 -26.66 -0.80 13.69
CA GLU A 118 -27.20 -1.78 12.72
C GLU A 118 -26.43 -1.75 11.39
N ARG A 119 -26.12 -0.54 10.88
CA ARG A 119 -25.28 -0.38 9.69
C ARG A 119 -23.84 -0.88 9.93
N ALA A 120 -23.32 -0.73 11.14
CA ALA A 120 -21.99 -1.28 11.49
C ALA A 120 -22.02 -2.81 11.52
N GLN A 121 -23.03 -3.41 12.12
CA GLN A 121 -23.25 -4.86 12.14
C GLN A 121 -23.34 -5.43 10.72
N THR A 122 -24.17 -4.84 9.86
CA THR A 122 -24.30 -5.24 8.45
C THR A 122 -22.95 -5.18 7.71
N ARG A 123 -22.15 -4.12 7.95
CA ARG A 123 -20.81 -4.00 7.34
C ARG A 123 -19.85 -5.07 7.83
N LEU A 124 -19.88 -5.41 9.12
CA LEU A 124 -19.06 -6.46 9.71
C LEU A 124 -19.42 -7.84 9.14
N ALA A 125 -20.71 -8.16 9.09
CA ALA A 125 -21.20 -9.40 8.48
C ALA A 125 -20.76 -9.54 7.01
N ALA A 126 -20.95 -8.50 6.20
CA ALA A 126 -20.49 -8.47 4.81
C ALA A 126 -18.96 -8.57 4.69
N SER A 127 -18.21 -8.02 5.65
CA SER A 127 -16.75 -8.14 5.66
C SER A 127 -16.28 -9.56 5.99
N SER A 128 -16.96 -10.22 6.94
CA SER A 128 -16.72 -11.63 7.29
C SER A 128 -16.99 -12.55 6.10
N THR A 129 -18.12 -12.36 5.41
CA THR A 129 -18.45 -13.15 4.20
C THR A 129 -17.37 -13.02 3.13
N ARG A 130 -16.91 -11.79 2.84
CA ARG A 130 -15.83 -11.56 1.86
C ARG A 130 -14.51 -12.24 2.27
N LEU A 131 -14.17 -12.18 3.55
CA LEU A 131 -12.98 -12.86 4.06
C LEU A 131 -13.08 -14.37 3.88
N ASN A 132 -14.23 -14.96 4.18
CA ASN A 132 -14.47 -16.40 4.00
C ASN A 132 -14.37 -16.81 2.52
N GLU A 133 -14.95 -16.03 1.59
CA GLU A 133 -14.79 -16.27 0.14
C GLU A 133 -13.31 -16.20 -0.28
N THR A 134 -12.58 -15.19 0.21
CA THR A 134 -11.14 -15.07 -0.08
C THR A 134 -10.34 -16.24 0.47
N LEU A 135 -10.60 -16.67 1.71
CA LEU A 135 -9.96 -17.82 2.31
C LEU A 135 -10.27 -19.11 1.57
N ALA A 136 -11.51 -19.31 1.14
CA ALA A 136 -11.91 -20.48 0.37
C ALA A 136 -11.14 -20.60 -0.96
N ALA A 137 -10.87 -19.48 -1.62
CA ALA A 137 -10.09 -19.44 -2.86
C ALA A 137 -8.56 -19.47 -2.60
N ALA A 138 -8.09 -18.86 -1.50
CA ALA A 138 -6.66 -18.78 -1.18
C ALA A 138 -6.09 -20.12 -0.69
N LYS A 139 -6.84 -20.90 0.06
CA LYS A 139 -6.37 -22.19 0.62
C LYS A 139 -5.88 -23.19 -0.43
N PRO A 140 -6.62 -23.47 -1.53
CA PRO A 140 -6.12 -24.37 -2.58
C PRO A 140 -4.87 -23.82 -3.28
N LEU A 141 -4.82 -22.51 -3.52
CA LEU A 141 -3.64 -21.87 -4.10
C LEU A 141 -2.44 -22.03 -3.16
N TYR A 142 -2.59 -21.70 -1.89
CA TYR A 142 -1.51 -21.79 -0.89
C TYR A 142 -0.97 -23.21 -0.75
N ALA A 143 -1.85 -24.23 -0.78
CA ALA A 143 -1.47 -25.62 -0.73
C ALA A 143 -0.67 -26.10 -1.97
N ALA A 144 -0.89 -25.45 -3.12
CA ALA A 144 -0.16 -25.75 -4.37
C ALA A 144 1.18 -24.99 -4.48
N LEU A 145 1.47 -24.01 -3.60
CA LEU A 145 2.72 -23.26 -3.60
C LEU A 145 3.88 -24.08 -3.01
N SER A 146 5.10 -23.85 -3.52
CA SER A 146 6.32 -24.39 -2.89
C SER A 146 6.58 -23.72 -1.53
N PRO A 147 7.41 -24.32 -0.65
CA PRO A 147 7.76 -23.72 0.63
C PRO A 147 8.35 -22.29 0.51
N GLU A 148 9.12 -22.02 -0.54
CA GLU A 148 9.68 -20.70 -0.83
C GLU A 148 8.60 -19.71 -1.24
N GLN A 149 7.68 -20.15 -2.11
CA GLN A 149 6.53 -19.34 -2.52
C GLN A 149 5.59 -19.06 -1.34
N GLN A 150 5.39 -20.03 -0.43
CA GLN A 150 4.56 -19.83 0.77
C GLN A 150 5.13 -18.73 1.67
N LYS A 151 6.44 -18.70 1.90
CA LYS A 151 7.08 -17.61 2.67
C LYS A 151 6.80 -16.23 2.06
N VAL A 152 6.91 -16.13 0.74
CA VAL A 152 6.58 -14.87 0.03
C VAL A 152 5.09 -14.56 0.14
N ALA A 153 4.23 -15.57 0.03
CA ALA A 153 2.78 -15.41 0.16
C ALA A 153 2.39 -14.91 1.57
N ASP A 154 3.03 -15.42 2.61
CA ASP A 154 2.79 -15.01 4.00
C ASP A 154 3.08 -13.52 4.21
N GLU A 155 4.13 -12.99 3.59
CA GLU A 155 4.44 -11.55 3.64
C GLU A 155 3.46 -10.70 2.83
N LEU A 156 3.03 -11.18 1.66
CA LEU A 156 2.21 -10.41 0.72
C LEU A 156 0.71 -10.47 1.03
N LEU A 157 0.23 -11.60 1.55
CA LEU A 157 -1.17 -11.86 1.85
C LEU A 157 -1.54 -11.61 3.31
N ALA A 158 -0.55 -11.46 4.19
CA ALA A 158 -0.80 -11.10 5.58
C ALA A 158 -1.75 -9.89 5.67
N PRO A 159 -2.78 -9.94 6.51
CA PRO A 159 -3.61 -8.78 6.78
C PRO A 159 -2.69 -7.65 7.25
N ARG A 160 -2.55 -6.62 6.43
CA ARG A 160 -1.88 -5.39 6.90
C ARG A 160 -2.77 -4.85 8.01
N GLY A 161 -2.42 -5.20 9.25
CA GLY A 161 -3.06 -4.63 10.41
C GLY A 161 -3.12 -3.13 10.20
N HIS A 162 -4.25 -2.53 10.46
CA HIS A 162 -4.35 -1.08 10.56
C HIS A 162 -3.32 -0.65 11.60
N ARG A 163 -2.10 -0.37 11.15
CA ARG A 163 -1.21 0.49 11.93
C ARG A 163 -1.95 1.82 11.98
N GLY A 164 -2.80 1.96 12.99
CA GLY A 164 -3.33 3.26 13.36
C GLY A 164 -2.15 4.23 13.42
N PRO A 165 -2.34 5.51 13.03
CA PRO A 165 -1.32 6.52 13.21
C PRO A 165 -0.85 6.42 14.66
N GLY A 166 0.44 6.09 14.84
CA GLY A 166 1.02 5.85 16.16
C GLY A 166 0.61 6.98 17.09
N ARG A 167 -0.09 6.63 18.16
CA ARG A 167 -0.24 7.51 19.32
C ARG A 167 1.19 7.79 19.77
N HIS A 168 1.76 8.88 19.30
CA HIS A 168 2.89 9.48 19.98
C HIS A 168 2.42 9.75 21.41
N GLY A 169 2.87 8.89 22.34
CA GLY A 169 2.66 9.07 23.76
C GLY A 169 3.19 10.42 24.16
N GLY A 170 2.28 11.34 24.46
CA GLY A 170 2.61 12.56 25.15
C GLY A 170 3.18 12.16 26.51
N HIS A 171 4.48 12.34 26.69
CA HIS A 171 5.11 12.32 28.00
C HIS A 171 4.57 13.54 28.74
N GLY A 172 3.64 13.27 29.65
CA GLY A 172 3.22 14.25 30.65
C GLY A 172 4.42 14.71 31.46
N ARG A 173 4.58 16.00 31.55
CA ARG A 173 5.40 16.66 32.55
C ARG A 173 4.74 16.46 33.92
N ALA A 174 5.48 15.91 34.83
CA ALA A 174 5.38 16.21 36.25
C ALA A 174 6.41 17.27 36.57
#